data_aeb89736cde3f97dab6edc2b2f4f5d6f
#
_entry.id   aeb89736cde3f97dab6edc2b2f4f5d6f
#
_cell.length_a   1.000
_cell.length_b   1.000
_cell.length_c   1.000
_cell.angle_alpha   90.00
_cell.angle_beta   90.00
_cell.angle_gamma   90.00
#
_symmetry.space_group_name_H-M   'P 1'
#
loop_
_entity.id
_entity.type
_entity.pdbx_description
1 polymer ?
#
loop_
_entity_poly.entity_id
_entity_poly.type
_entity_poly.pdbx_seq_one_letter_code
_entity_poly.pdbx_strand_id
1 'polypeptide(L)'
;MDDTMLYYYKDMFEDYGYSDDEIRELCHPYYIKVDGMQHGGTISVCIFAFLGLLLVIMMIILMVYVANGGYLKSMKKALARKGSAELERVCAEFDSGVDFNKDLKVGRTYIIDSGSMVPKIVSLQDCIWAYMQVTKNKQYFITVSTTYSVTFRSKNKEINSVLVKNKDDAMRLLDLVHERFPGIILGYSDELAFLYKSDMNQFLALYQQNEDASGVQM
;
A
#
# COMPACT_ATOMS: atom_id res chain seq x y z
N MET A 1 -0.61 19.62 60.24
CA MET A 1 -1.56 20.40 59.44
C MET A 1 -1.02 21.80 59.30
N ASP A 2 -0.94 22.31 58.07
CA ASP A 2 -0.45 23.64 57.75
C ASP A 2 -1.46 24.70 58.25
N ASP A 3 -0.96 25.85 58.68
CA ASP A 3 -1.81 26.92 59.27
C ASP A 3 -2.82 27.47 58.24
N THR A 4 -2.52 27.39 56.96
CA THR A 4 -3.46 27.77 55.89
C THR A 4 -4.66 26.83 55.83
N MET A 5 -4.45 25.53 56.01
CA MET A 5 -5.51 24.53 56.05
C MET A 5 -6.34 24.62 57.34
N LEU A 6 -5.68 24.90 58.47
CA LEU A 6 -6.37 25.12 59.71
C LEU A 6 -7.39 26.27 59.60
N TYR A 7 -7.03 27.36 58.91
CA TYR A 7 -7.90 28.50 58.67
C TYR A 7 -9.21 28.10 57.97
N TYR A 8 -9.11 27.29 56.88
CA TYR A 8 -10.29 26.82 56.14
C TYR A 8 -11.17 25.86 56.97
N TYR A 9 -10.56 24.99 57.77
CA TYR A 9 -11.31 24.08 58.65
C TYR A 9 -11.94 24.82 59.82
N LYS A 10 -11.31 25.87 60.32
CA LYS A 10 -11.83 26.71 61.39
C LYS A 10 -13.14 27.40 61.00
N ASP A 11 -13.20 27.96 59.78
CA ASP A 11 -14.41 28.56 59.21
C ASP A 11 -15.56 27.54 59.11
N MET A 12 -15.25 26.28 58.76
CA MET A 12 -16.23 25.20 58.62
C MET A 12 -16.74 24.66 59.97
N PHE A 13 -15.93 24.73 61.03
CA PHE A 13 -16.25 24.17 62.34
C PHE A 13 -16.53 25.26 63.37
N GLU A 14 -16.58 26.54 63.03
CA GLU A 14 -16.83 27.67 63.94
C GLU A 14 -18.15 27.56 64.66
N ASP A 15 -19.20 27.10 63.97
CA ASP A 15 -20.55 26.92 64.55
C ASP A 15 -20.63 25.77 65.57
N TYR A 16 -19.63 24.85 65.59
CA TYR A 16 -19.62 23.68 66.46
C TYR A 16 -18.78 23.86 67.76
N GLY A 17 -18.08 24.99 67.89
CA GLY A 17 -17.32 25.35 69.08
C GLY A 17 -16.04 24.53 69.32
N TYR A 18 -15.46 23.91 68.30
CA TYR A 18 -14.22 23.14 68.46
C TYR A 18 -13.01 24.10 68.59
N SER A 19 -12.08 23.71 69.48
CA SER A 19 -10.78 24.41 69.59
C SER A 19 -9.82 24.03 68.42
N ASP A 20 -8.84 24.88 68.20
CA ASP A 20 -7.82 24.65 67.12
C ASP A 20 -7.10 23.30 67.26
N ASP A 21 -6.89 22.84 68.50
CA ASP A 21 -6.26 21.55 68.79
C ASP A 21 -7.20 20.38 68.51
N GLU A 22 -8.49 20.49 68.84
CA GLU A 22 -9.49 19.48 68.46
C GLU A 22 -9.70 19.38 66.92
N ILE A 23 -9.70 20.51 66.26
CA ILE A 23 -9.77 20.53 64.77
C ILE A 23 -8.53 19.85 64.19
N ARG A 24 -7.34 20.07 64.72
CA ARG A 24 -6.10 19.42 64.30
C ARG A 24 -6.14 17.91 64.53
N GLU A 25 -6.79 17.45 65.59
CA GLU A 25 -6.92 16.03 65.95
C GLU A 25 -7.99 15.32 65.09
N LEU A 26 -9.13 15.98 64.84
CA LEU A 26 -10.24 15.47 64.03
C LEU A 26 -9.92 15.44 62.55
N CYS A 27 -9.24 16.47 62.08
CA CYS A 27 -8.83 16.59 60.69
C CYS A 27 -7.42 16.07 60.49
N HIS A 28 -7.22 14.76 60.57
CA HIS A 28 -5.98 14.17 60.13
C HIS A 28 -5.82 14.45 58.61
N PRO A 29 -4.77 15.19 58.22
CA PRO A 29 -4.56 15.43 56.82
C PRO A 29 -4.14 14.11 56.14
N TYR A 30 -5.08 13.41 55.56
CA TYR A 30 -4.73 12.44 54.55
C TYR A 30 -4.23 13.24 53.36
N TYR A 31 -2.95 13.62 53.37
CA TYR A 31 -2.30 14.05 52.19
C TYR A 31 -2.23 12.85 51.24
N ILE A 32 -3.04 12.82 50.24
CA ILE A 32 -2.65 12.13 49.03
C ILE A 32 -1.53 12.99 48.46
N LYS A 33 -0.29 12.63 48.77
CA LYS A 33 0.89 13.26 48.23
C LYS A 33 0.90 12.93 46.76
N VAL A 34 0.45 13.84 45.90
CA VAL A 34 0.42 13.71 44.44
C VAL A 34 1.81 13.91 43.87
N ASP A 35 2.88 13.75 44.66
CA ASP A 35 4.27 13.82 44.21
C ASP A 35 4.58 12.78 43.14
N GLY A 36 3.83 11.69 43.06
CA GLY A 36 3.97 10.68 41.99
C GLY A 36 3.42 11.11 40.64
N MET A 37 2.49 12.07 40.58
CA MET A 37 1.91 12.51 39.31
C MET A 37 2.83 13.44 38.50
N GLN A 38 3.66 14.23 39.17
CA GLN A 38 4.59 15.14 38.46
C GLN A 38 5.66 14.38 37.69
N HIS A 39 6.18 13.29 38.27
CA HIS A 39 7.21 12.48 37.59
C HIS A 39 6.63 11.67 36.42
N GLY A 40 5.42 11.15 36.54
CA GLY A 40 4.73 10.43 35.47
C GLY A 40 4.42 11.34 34.25
N GLY A 41 4.02 12.58 34.50
CA GLY A 41 3.76 13.56 33.44
C GLY A 41 5.02 13.92 32.64
N THR A 42 6.13 14.16 33.34
CA THR A 42 7.42 14.50 32.69
C THR A 42 7.95 13.34 31.87
N ILE A 43 7.88 12.10 32.36
CA ILE A 43 8.31 10.91 31.63
C ILE A 43 7.46 10.72 30.36
N SER A 44 6.15 10.88 30.46
CA SER A 44 5.25 10.78 29.30
C SER A 44 5.59 11.83 28.24
N VAL A 45 5.80 13.07 28.62
CA VAL A 45 6.21 14.15 27.69
C VAL A 45 7.54 13.82 26.99
N CYS A 46 8.52 13.31 27.75
CA CYS A 46 9.82 12.90 27.18
C CYS A 46 9.65 11.74 26.16
N ILE A 47 8.81 10.76 26.47
CA ILE A 47 8.53 9.63 25.55
C ILE A 47 7.86 10.14 24.28
N PHE A 48 6.84 10.98 24.37
CA PHE A 48 6.17 11.55 23.20
C PHE A 48 7.09 12.46 22.37
N ALA A 49 7.94 13.26 23.02
CA ALA A 49 8.93 14.08 22.34
C ALA A 49 9.96 13.23 21.57
N PHE A 50 10.44 12.15 22.19
CA PHE A 50 11.36 11.20 21.56
C PHE A 50 10.71 10.49 20.38
N LEU A 51 9.46 10.02 20.53
CA LEU A 51 8.69 9.38 19.45
C LEU A 51 8.45 10.35 18.29
N GLY A 52 8.09 11.60 18.59
CA GLY A 52 7.93 12.66 17.61
C GLY A 52 9.22 12.95 16.83
N LEU A 53 10.38 13.03 17.54
CA LEU A 53 11.68 13.20 16.91
C LEU A 53 12.01 12.04 15.96
N LEU A 54 11.74 10.80 16.38
CA LEU A 54 11.94 9.59 15.57
C LEU A 54 11.12 9.62 14.28
N LEU A 55 9.85 10.04 14.36
CA LEU A 55 8.97 10.21 13.20
C LEU A 55 9.49 11.27 12.22
N VAL A 56 9.98 12.40 12.74
CA VAL A 56 10.58 13.47 11.91
C VAL A 56 11.82 12.96 11.18
N ILE A 57 12.71 12.26 11.88
CA ILE A 57 13.91 11.66 11.26
C ILE A 57 13.52 10.66 10.17
N MET A 58 12.54 9.77 10.43
CA MET A 58 12.05 8.81 9.45
C MET A 58 11.47 9.50 8.22
N MET A 59 10.73 10.60 8.42
CA MET A 59 10.15 11.40 7.33
C MET A 59 11.24 12.05 6.47
N ILE A 60 12.31 12.58 7.09
CA ILE A 60 13.45 13.14 6.37
C ILE A 60 14.17 12.06 5.54
N ILE A 61 14.42 10.89 6.14
CA ILE A 61 15.05 9.76 5.42
C ILE A 61 14.20 9.33 4.22
N LEU A 62 12.88 9.23 4.39
CA LEU A 62 11.94 8.93 3.31
C LEU A 62 11.98 9.99 2.21
N MET A 63 12.01 11.27 2.59
CA MET A 63 12.07 12.40 1.66
C MET A 63 13.35 12.37 0.83
N VAL A 64 14.50 12.14 1.46
CA VAL A 64 15.80 11.98 0.79
C VAL A 64 15.81 10.74 -0.10
N TYR A 65 15.24 9.62 0.36
CA TYR A 65 15.11 8.39 -0.44
C TYR A 65 14.29 8.61 -1.70
N VAL A 66 13.15 9.30 -1.60
CA VAL A 66 12.28 9.64 -2.73
C VAL A 66 12.97 10.63 -3.68
N ALA A 67 13.57 11.70 -3.14
CA ALA A 67 14.28 12.72 -3.93
C ALA A 67 15.44 12.13 -4.75
N ASN A 68 16.14 11.14 -4.20
CA ASN A 68 17.22 10.42 -4.89
C ASN A 68 16.71 9.31 -5.84
N GLY A 69 15.39 9.20 -6.05
CA GLY A 69 14.81 8.15 -6.89
C GLY A 69 15.08 6.73 -6.38
N GLY A 70 15.25 6.59 -5.07
CA GLY A 70 15.56 5.31 -4.42
C GLY A 70 14.50 4.23 -4.67
N TYR A 71 13.24 4.64 -4.82
CA TYR A 71 12.12 3.77 -5.16
C TYR A 71 12.20 3.19 -6.59
N LEU A 72 12.93 3.86 -7.49
CA LEU A 72 13.17 3.36 -8.85
C LEU A 72 14.38 2.43 -8.94
N LYS A 73 15.16 2.31 -7.88
CA LYS A 73 16.44 1.58 -7.87
C LYS A 73 16.26 0.09 -8.16
N SER A 74 15.22 -0.52 -7.62
CA SER A 74 14.87 -1.92 -7.87
C SER A 74 14.43 -2.15 -9.31
N MET A 75 13.61 -1.26 -9.84
CA MET A 75 13.15 -1.29 -11.23
C MET A 75 14.30 -1.08 -12.21
N LYS A 76 15.11 -0.05 -12.00
CA LYS A 76 16.32 0.20 -12.83
C LYS A 76 17.25 -1.01 -12.80
N LYS A 77 17.45 -1.64 -11.65
CA LYS A 77 18.28 -2.84 -11.52
C LYS A 77 17.66 -4.06 -12.21
N ALA A 78 16.34 -4.23 -12.15
CA ALA A 78 15.64 -5.31 -12.85
C ALA A 78 15.72 -5.14 -14.38
N LEU A 79 15.49 -3.92 -14.88
CA LEU A 79 15.62 -3.60 -16.30
C LEU A 79 17.08 -3.67 -16.79
N ALA A 80 18.03 -3.20 -16.00
CA ALA A 80 19.45 -3.28 -16.34
C ALA A 80 19.98 -4.73 -16.45
N ARG A 81 19.35 -5.67 -15.74
CA ARG A 81 19.64 -7.11 -15.89
C ARG A 81 19.21 -7.66 -17.25
N LYS A 82 18.18 -7.08 -17.87
CA LYS A 82 17.72 -7.41 -19.24
C LYS A 82 18.53 -6.70 -20.33
N GLY A 83 19.37 -5.73 -19.96
CA GLY A 83 20.22 -4.96 -20.85
C GLY A 83 19.90 -3.45 -20.85
N SER A 84 20.89 -2.61 -21.17
CA SER A 84 20.71 -1.15 -21.21
C SER A 84 19.71 -0.70 -22.27
N ALA A 85 19.65 -1.41 -23.38
CA ALA A 85 18.69 -1.17 -24.46
C ALA A 85 17.23 -1.34 -24.03
N GLU A 86 16.96 -2.17 -23.02
CA GLU A 86 15.62 -2.40 -22.50
C GLU A 86 15.08 -1.18 -21.77
N LEU A 87 15.92 -0.52 -20.98
CA LEU A 87 15.52 0.71 -20.29
C LEU A 87 15.18 1.82 -21.29
N GLU A 88 15.97 1.98 -22.34
CA GLU A 88 15.73 2.97 -23.40
C GLU A 88 14.42 2.69 -24.15
N ARG A 89 14.12 1.41 -24.44
CA ARG A 89 12.84 1.01 -25.05
C ARG A 89 11.65 1.35 -24.15
N VAL A 90 11.73 1.03 -22.88
CA VAL A 90 10.65 1.35 -21.93
C VAL A 90 10.42 2.85 -21.84
N CYS A 91 11.50 3.66 -21.80
CA CYS A 91 11.38 5.12 -21.79
C CYS A 91 10.76 5.64 -23.10
N ALA A 92 11.21 5.15 -24.25
CA ALA A 92 10.66 5.53 -25.56
C ALA A 92 9.18 5.14 -25.70
N GLU A 93 8.79 3.96 -25.19
CA GLU A 93 7.39 3.53 -25.20
C GLU A 93 6.54 4.27 -24.18
N PHE A 94 7.12 4.76 -23.08
CA PHE A 94 6.41 5.63 -22.14
C PHE A 94 6.05 6.97 -22.79
N ASP A 95 6.97 7.54 -23.58
CA ASP A 95 6.75 8.81 -24.25
C ASP A 95 5.78 8.70 -25.44
N SER A 96 5.84 7.57 -26.18
CA SER A 96 5.02 7.32 -27.39
C SER A 96 3.77 6.48 -27.15
N GLY A 97 3.61 5.92 -25.96
CA GLY A 97 2.49 5.04 -25.61
C GLY A 97 1.14 5.76 -25.59
N VAL A 98 0.08 4.98 -25.80
CA VAL A 98 -1.29 5.50 -25.69
C VAL A 98 -1.67 5.63 -24.21
N ASP A 99 -2.12 6.82 -23.84
CA ASP A 99 -2.68 7.06 -22.50
C ASP A 99 -4.01 6.32 -22.37
N PHE A 100 -3.98 5.23 -21.62
CA PHE A 100 -5.20 4.49 -21.30
C PHE A 100 -6.01 5.19 -20.24
N ASN A 101 -5.33 5.68 -19.21
CA ASN A 101 -5.86 6.58 -18.19
C ASN A 101 -4.71 7.45 -17.63
N LYS A 102 -4.98 8.26 -16.59
CA LYS A 102 -4.01 9.19 -16.01
C LYS A 102 -2.69 8.52 -15.60
N ASP A 103 -2.76 7.28 -15.14
CA ASP A 103 -1.65 6.58 -14.50
C ASP A 103 -1.15 5.37 -15.32
N LEU A 104 -1.88 4.99 -16.38
CA LEU A 104 -1.61 3.79 -17.17
C LEU A 104 -1.38 4.14 -18.64
N LYS A 105 -0.21 3.78 -19.13
CA LYS A 105 0.16 3.87 -20.54
C LYS A 105 0.33 2.49 -21.15
N VAL A 106 -0.15 2.33 -22.36
CA VAL A 106 0.00 1.10 -23.14
C VAL A 106 0.86 1.37 -24.36
N GLY A 107 2.09 0.91 -24.27
CA GLY A 107 3.07 0.94 -25.36
C GLY A 107 2.88 -0.20 -26.35
N ARG A 108 3.82 -0.36 -27.27
CA ARG A 108 3.84 -1.49 -28.21
C ARG A 108 4.16 -2.81 -27.52
N THR A 109 5.11 -2.79 -26.59
CA THR A 109 5.70 -3.97 -25.97
C THR A 109 5.40 -4.02 -24.48
N TYR A 110 5.14 -2.85 -23.87
CA TYR A 110 4.97 -2.72 -22.43
C TYR A 110 3.67 -2.05 -22.06
N ILE A 111 3.12 -2.48 -20.92
CA ILE A 111 2.15 -1.71 -20.15
C ILE A 111 2.89 -1.09 -18.98
N ILE A 112 2.77 0.22 -18.81
CA ILE A 112 3.47 0.99 -17.80
C ILE A 112 2.42 1.62 -16.88
N ASP A 113 2.36 1.15 -15.63
CA ASP A 113 1.52 1.69 -14.59
C ASP A 113 2.35 2.59 -13.67
N SER A 114 2.13 3.89 -13.77
CA SER A 114 2.80 4.93 -12.99
C SER A 114 1.99 5.38 -11.76
N GLY A 115 0.81 4.81 -11.54
CA GLY A 115 -0.10 5.21 -10.45
C GLY A 115 0.35 4.76 -9.05
N SER A 116 1.36 3.91 -8.97
CA SER A 116 1.95 3.49 -7.71
C SER A 116 3.32 4.17 -7.48
N MET A 117 3.73 4.27 -6.19
CA MET A 117 5.05 4.84 -5.83
C MET A 117 6.21 4.17 -6.58
N VAL A 118 6.09 2.90 -6.89
CA VAL A 118 7.02 2.16 -7.75
C VAL A 118 6.28 1.82 -9.04
N PRO A 119 6.66 2.41 -10.19
CA PRO A 119 6.03 2.09 -11.47
C PRO A 119 6.13 0.60 -11.78
N LYS A 120 5.03 0.03 -12.26
CA LYS A 120 5.00 -1.35 -12.71
C LYS A 120 5.12 -1.40 -14.22
N ILE A 121 5.99 -2.27 -14.71
CA ILE A 121 6.22 -2.48 -16.12
C ILE A 121 5.89 -3.93 -16.43
N VAL A 122 4.93 -4.14 -17.30
CA VAL A 122 4.49 -5.45 -17.76
C VAL A 122 4.95 -5.63 -19.21
N SER A 123 5.81 -6.62 -19.46
CA SER A 123 6.19 -7.02 -20.81
C SER A 123 5.07 -7.83 -21.44
N LEU A 124 4.52 -7.35 -22.55
CA LEU A 124 3.50 -8.07 -23.30
C LEU A 124 4.09 -9.17 -24.18
N GLN A 125 5.37 -9.05 -24.58
CA GLN A 125 6.06 -10.09 -25.37
C GLN A 125 6.25 -11.39 -24.60
N ASP A 126 6.42 -11.31 -23.28
CA ASP A 126 6.55 -12.47 -22.42
C ASP A 126 5.20 -12.99 -21.92
N CYS A 127 4.14 -12.22 -22.15
CA CYS A 127 2.80 -12.53 -21.67
C CYS A 127 2.14 -13.59 -22.56
N ILE A 128 1.57 -14.63 -21.92
CA ILE A 128 0.86 -15.70 -22.62
C ILE A 128 -0.60 -15.80 -22.21
N TRP A 129 -0.95 -15.19 -21.09
CA TRP A 129 -2.31 -15.24 -20.54
C TRP A 129 -2.66 -13.96 -19.79
N ALA A 130 -3.82 -13.38 -20.11
CA ALA A 130 -4.33 -12.19 -19.44
C ALA A 130 -5.81 -12.35 -19.10
N TYR A 131 -6.19 -11.89 -17.91
CA TYR A 131 -7.58 -11.97 -17.45
C TYR A 131 -7.92 -10.89 -16.44
N MET A 132 -9.19 -10.56 -16.35
CA MET A 132 -9.71 -9.66 -15.33
C MET A 132 -9.84 -10.40 -14.00
N GLN A 133 -9.35 -9.79 -12.94
CA GLN A 133 -9.50 -10.24 -11.57
C GLN A 133 -10.33 -9.23 -10.78
N VAL A 134 -11.34 -9.71 -10.07
CA VAL A 134 -12.20 -8.90 -9.19
C VAL A 134 -11.95 -9.30 -7.75
N THR A 135 -11.46 -8.36 -6.96
CA THR A 135 -11.22 -8.56 -5.53
C THR A 135 -12.28 -7.81 -4.73
N LYS A 136 -13.06 -8.54 -3.94
CA LYS A 136 -14.07 -7.98 -3.04
C LYS A 136 -13.53 -8.00 -1.60
N ASN A 137 -13.29 -6.83 -1.05
CA ASN A 137 -12.90 -6.69 0.35
C ASN A 137 -14.16 -6.68 1.21
N LYS A 138 -14.24 -7.63 2.14
CA LYS A 138 -15.38 -7.75 3.06
C LYS A 138 -14.92 -7.39 4.47
N GLN A 139 -15.72 -6.59 5.17
CA GLN A 139 -15.56 -6.30 6.59
C GLN A 139 -16.89 -6.64 7.28
N TYR A 140 -16.87 -7.47 8.31
CA TYR A 140 -18.08 -7.94 9.00
C TYR A 140 -19.15 -8.48 8.05
N PHE A 141 -18.73 -9.31 7.05
CA PHE A 141 -19.60 -9.89 5.99
C PHE A 141 -20.19 -8.89 4.98
N ILE A 142 -19.91 -7.59 5.11
CA ILE A 142 -20.37 -6.55 4.17
C ILE A 142 -19.22 -6.26 3.20
N THR A 143 -19.53 -6.20 1.90
CA THR A 143 -18.54 -5.80 0.88
C THR A 143 -18.30 -4.30 1.01
N VAL A 144 -17.11 -3.92 1.49
CA VAL A 144 -16.70 -2.52 1.71
C VAL A 144 -16.13 -1.91 0.43
N SER A 145 -15.40 -2.69 -0.36
CA SER A 145 -14.85 -2.23 -1.64
C SER A 145 -14.71 -3.38 -2.63
N THR A 146 -14.80 -3.02 -3.92
CA THR A 146 -14.51 -3.92 -5.03
C THR A 146 -13.38 -3.31 -5.85
N THR A 147 -12.32 -4.06 -6.05
CA THR A 147 -11.15 -3.66 -6.83
C THR A 147 -11.09 -4.48 -8.09
N TYR A 148 -10.88 -3.81 -9.22
CA TYR A 148 -10.70 -4.45 -10.52
C TYR A 148 -9.24 -4.38 -10.92
N SER A 149 -8.70 -5.46 -11.44
CA SER A 149 -7.34 -5.52 -12.00
C SER A 149 -7.29 -6.42 -13.21
N VAL A 150 -6.36 -6.15 -14.10
CA VAL A 150 -6.00 -7.07 -15.19
C VAL A 150 -4.71 -7.75 -14.80
N THR A 151 -4.75 -9.07 -14.74
CA THR A 151 -3.62 -9.92 -14.38
C THR A 151 -3.01 -10.50 -15.63
N PHE A 152 -1.71 -10.34 -15.77
CA PHE A 152 -0.88 -10.83 -16.86
C PHE A 152 0.03 -11.93 -16.34
N ARG A 153 0.09 -13.04 -17.04
CA ARG A 153 0.94 -14.18 -16.69
C ARG A 153 1.92 -14.46 -17.82
N SER A 154 3.20 -14.55 -17.48
CA SER A 154 4.29 -14.74 -18.45
C SER A 154 4.68 -16.20 -18.59
N LYS A 155 5.46 -16.49 -19.65
CA LYS A 155 6.12 -17.79 -19.87
C LYS A 155 6.99 -18.22 -18.68
N ASN A 156 7.59 -17.25 -17.98
CA ASN A 156 8.50 -17.46 -16.86
C ASN A 156 7.76 -17.58 -15.50
N LYS A 157 6.43 -17.77 -15.53
CA LYS A 157 5.57 -17.82 -14.33
C LYS A 157 5.53 -16.52 -13.52
N GLU A 158 5.98 -15.41 -14.09
CA GLU A 158 5.80 -14.10 -13.47
C GLU A 158 4.33 -13.69 -13.55
N ILE A 159 3.85 -13.08 -12.49
CA ILE A 159 2.48 -12.58 -12.37
C ILE A 159 2.55 -11.09 -12.14
N ASN A 160 1.99 -10.34 -13.06
CA ASN A 160 1.89 -8.90 -12.96
C ASN A 160 0.41 -8.51 -12.99
N SER A 161 0.00 -7.58 -12.11
CA SER A 161 -1.38 -7.11 -12.07
C SER A 161 -1.38 -5.59 -12.12
N VAL A 162 -2.22 -5.07 -13.01
CA VAL A 162 -2.46 -3.64 -13.20
C VAL A 162 -3.84 -3.30 -12.68
N LEU A 163 -3.92 -2.31 -11.82
CA LEU A 163 -5.18 -1.83 -11.26
C LEU A 163 -5.91 -0.97 -12.28
N VAL A 164 -7.23 -1.16 -12.37
CA VAL A 164 -8.10 -0.36 -13.21
C VAL A 164 -9.30 0.14 -12.40
N LYS A 165 -9.92 1.22 -12.85
CA LYS A 165 -10.95 1.92 -12.09
C LYS A 165 -12.24 1.10 -11.96
N ASN A 166 -12.64 0.43 -13.02
CA ASN A 166 -13.90 -0.30 -13.09
C ASN A 166 -13.80 -1.52 -14.03
N LYS A 167 -14.89 -2.27 -14.17
CA LYS A 167 -14.99 -3.44 -15.02
C LYS A 167 -14.80 -3.09 -16.50
N ASP A 168 -15.37 -1.98 -16.95
CA ASP A 168 -15.34 -1.58 -18.35
C ASP A 168 -13.93 -1.19 -18.79
N ASP A 169 -13.17 -0.52 -17.89
CA ASP A 169 -11.76 -0.26 -18.14
C ASP A 169 -10.94 -1.56 -18.19
N ALA A 170 -11.26 -2.57 -17.36
CA ALA A 170 -10.60 -3.87 -17.46
C ALA A 170 -10.83 -4.55 -18.81
N MET A 171 -12.06 -4.53 -19.29
CA MET A 171 -12.43 -5.10 -20.59
C MET A 171 -11.73 -4.34 -21.73
N ARG A 172 -11.79 -3.01 -21.73
CA ARG A 172 -11.08 -2.19 -22.73
C ARG A 172 -9.59 -2.46 -22.77
N LEU A 173 -8.95 -2.67 -21.60
CA LEU A 173 -7.53 -3.00 -21.54
C LEU A 173 -7.25 -4.38 -22.16
N LEU A 174 -8.10 -5.37 -21.88
CA LEU A 174 -7.99 -6.71 -22.46
C LEU A 174 -8.21 -6.68 -23.98
N ASP A 175 -9.21 -5.91 -24.45
CA ASP A 175 -9.47 -5.75 -25.89
C ASP A 175 -8.28 -5.11 -26.60
N LEU A 176 -7.69 -4.07 -26.01
CA LEU A 176 -6.51 -3.41 -26.56
C LEU A 176 -5.26 -4.32 -26.56
N VAL A 177 -5.13 -5.18 -25.55
CA VAL A 177 -4.07 -6.20 -25.50
C VAL A 177 -4.31 -7.25 -26.60
N HIS A 178 -5.54 -7.70 -26.80
CA HIS A 178 -5.89 -8.67 -27.84
C HIS A 178 -5.67 -8.13 -29.23
N GLU A 179 -6.01 -6.87 -29.48
CA GLU A 179 -5.77 -6.21 -30.77
C GLU A 179 -4.28 -6.19 -31.13
N ARG A 180 -3.41 -5.99 -30.14
CA ARG A 180 -1.95 -5.91 -30.36
C ARG A 180 -1.23 -7.25 -30.30
N PHE A 181 -1.72 -8.15 -29.47
CA PHE A 181 -1.15 -9.48 -29.23
C PHE A 181 -2.26 -10.54 -29.25
N PRO A 182 -2.82 -10.85 -30.41
CA PRO A 182 -3.95 -11.77 -30.52
C PRO A 182 -3.61 -13.21 -30.11
N GLY A 183 -2.33 -13.57 -30.02
CA GLY A 183 -1.89 -14.85 -29.45
C GLY A 183 -2.11 -14.98 -27.95
N ILE A 184 -2.21 -13.87 -27.19
CA ILE A 184 -2.42 -13.94 -25.75
C ILE A 184 -3.79 -14.55 -25.45
N ILE A 185 -3.81 -15.61 -24.62
CA ILE A 185 -5.04 -16.24 -24.18
C ILE A 185 -5.76 -15.28 -23.22
N LEU A 186 -7.01 -14.93 -23.55
CA LEU A 186 -7.80 -14.02 -22.72
C LEU A 186 -8.84 -14.75 -21.89
N GLY A 187 -9.12 -14.17 -20.73
CA GLY A 187 -10.15 -14.67 -19.81
C GLY A 187 -9.63 -15.67 -18.81
N TYR A 188 -10.44 -15.92 -17.79
CA TYR A 188 -10.11 -16.85 -16.70
C TYR A 188 -11.03 -18.07 -16.75
N SER A 189 -10.44 -19.25 -16.67
CA SER A 189 -11.13 -20.48 -16.31
C SER A 189 -10.27 -21.27 -15.31
N ASP A 190 -10.91 -22.10 -14.51
CA ASP A 190 -10.21 -22.98 -13.55
C ASP A 190 -9.34 -24.00 -14.29
N GLU A 191 -9.74 -24.42 -15.47
CA GLU A 191 -9.00 -25.33 -16.34
C GLU A 191 -7.69 -24.68 -16.81
N LEU A 192 -7.75 -23.43 -17.33
CA LEU A 192 -6.55 -22.67 -17.72
C LEU A 192 -5.63 -22.42 -16.53
N ALA A 193 -6.21 -22.11 -15.36
CA ALA A 193 -5.43 -21.89 -14.15
C ALA A 193 -4.72 -23.18 -13.68
N PHE A 194 -5.39 -24.32 -13.77
CA PHE A 194 -4.82 -25.62 -13.48
C PHE A 194 -3.70 -25.96 -14.48
N LEU A 195 -3.95 -25.81 -15.76
CA LEU A 195 -2.99 -26.09 -16.81
C LEU A 195 -1.73 -25.22 -16.66
N TYR A 196 -1.88 -23.93 -16.49
CA TYR A 196 -0.76 -23.00 -16.30
C TYR A 196 0.09 -23.38 -15.09
N LYS A 197 -0.51 -23.92 -14.03
CA LYS A 197 0.18 -24.32 -12.81
C LYS A 197 0.84 -25.70 -12.92
N SER A 198 0.14 -26.69 -13.49
CA SER A 198 0.52 -28.10 -13.49
C SER A 198 1.28 -28.54 -14.74
N ASP A 199 0.91 -28.04 -15.92
CA ASP A 199 1.50 -28.40 -17.20
C ASP A 199 1.71 -27.20 -18.12
N MET A 200 2.83 -26.53 -17.93
CA MET A 200 3.21 -25.36 -18.72
C MET A 200 3.40 -25.69 -20.20
N ASN A 201 3.86 -26.91 -20.53
CA ASN A 201 4.11 -27.28 -21.92
C ASN A 201 2.79 -27.39 -22.70
N GLN A 202 1.77 -27.97 -22.08
CA GLN A 202 0.43 -28.04 -22.68
C GLN A 202 -0.20 -26.63 -22.78
N PHE A 203 0.02 -25.78 -21.77
CA PHE A 203 -0.44 -24.38 -21.84
C PHE A 203 0.24 -23.61 -22.98
N LEU A 204 1.55 -23.79 -23.19
CA LEU A 204 2.28 -23.18 -24.29
C LEU A 204 1.82 -23.69 -25.66
N ALA A 205 1.44 -24.96 -25.76
CA ALA A 205 0.87 -25.52 -27.00
C ALA A 205 -0.48 -24.84 -27.34
N LEU A 206 -1.33 -24.59 -26.33
CA LEU A 206 -2.57 -23.82 -26.52
C LEU A 206 -2.28 -22.36 -26.96
N TYR A 207 -1.29 -21.74 -26.34
CA TYR A 207 -0.87 -20.39 -26.73
C TYR A 207 -0.42 -20.35 -28.20
N GLN A 208 0.44 -21.27 -28.63
CA GLN A 208 0.89 -21.37 -30.03
C GLN A 208 -0.27 -21.60 -30.99
N GLN A 209 -1.19 -22.50 -30.64
CA GLN A 209 -2.38 -22.75 -31.46
C GLN A 209 -3.24 -21.49 -31.62
N ASN A 210 -3.36 -20.69 -30.55
CA ASN A 210 -4.09 -19.41 -30.59
C ASN A 210 -3.36 -18.35 -31.43
N GLU A 211 -2.05 -18.32 -31.36
CA GLU A 211 -1.19 -17.43 -32.15
C GLU A 211 -1.28 -17.77 -33.66
N ASP A 212 -1.20 -19.05 -34.03
CA ASP A 212 -1.34 -19.53 -35.39
C ASP A 212 -2.74 -19.24 -35.95
N ALA A 213 -3.79 -19.42 -35.16
CA ALA A 213 -5.17 -19.13 -35.54
C ALA A 213 -5.45 -17.65 -35.79
N SER A 214 -4.70 -16.76 -35.13
CA SER A 214 -4.82 -15.31 -35.29
C SER A 214 -4.09 -14.74 -36.51
N GLY A 215 -3.33 -15.56 -37.22
CA GLY A 215 -2.69 -15.18 -38.51
C GLY A 215 -1.55 -14.17 -38.38
N VAL A 216 -1.04 -13.93 -37.18
CA VAL A 216 0.09 -13.02 -36.94
C VAL A 216 1.39 -13.81 -37.06
N GLN A 217 1.93 -13.85 -38.29
CA GLN A 217 3.35 -14.14 -38.46
C GLN A 217 4.14 -12.90 -38.07
N MET A 218 4.99 -13.02 -37.06
CA MET A 218 5.96 -11.99 -36.65
C MET A 218 7.07 -11.83 -37.72
#